data_9165196aed53874958d638ead785b946
#
_entry.id   9165196aed53874958d638ead785b946
#
_cell.length_a   1.000
_cell.length_b   1.000
_cell.length_c   1.000
_cell.angle_alpha   90.00
_cell.angle_beta   90.00
_cell.angle_gamma   90.00
#
_symmetry.space_group_name_H-M   'P 1'
#
loop_
_entity.id
_entity.type
_entity.pdbx_description
1 polymer ?
#
loop_
_entity_poly.entity_id
_entity_poly.type
_entity_poly.pdbx_seq_one_letter_code
_entity_poly.pdbx_strand_id
1 'polypeptide(L)'
;MAAMQEEFDALLRNRTWQLVPRPRHANVITGKWVFKHKLRPDGTLDRYKACWVIRGFLQRAGIDFTDTFAPVVKPGTIRTILHIAVSRGWPVHQMDVSNAFLHGHLEEQVFCQQPTGFVDPALPDHVCLLSRSLYGLKQASRAWYQRIAAFLHQLGFRSTCSDASLFVYHQGSDTAYLLLYVDDIILTACTASLLSQLTARLRAEFAIKDLGPLHYFLGVEVVRRPDGFFLHQGKYAHELLERAGMLNCKPATTPVDTKVKLSATDGSPASDAAFYRSIVGVLQYLTLTRPEIQYAVQ
;
A
#
# COMPACT_ATOMS: atom_id res chain seq x y z
N MET A 1 21.42 10.53 10.35
CA MET A 1 22.27 10.54 9.13
C MET A 1 22.31 9.14 8.47
N ALA A 2 22.69 8.05 9.16
CA ALA A 2 22.81 6.71 8.52
C ALA A 2 21.58 6.27 7.71
N ALA A 3 20.38 6.36 8.27
CA ALA A 3 19.14 6.00 7.54
C ALA A 3 18.86 6.87 6.30
N MET A 4 19.28 8.15 6.31
CA MET A 4 19.16 9.02 5.14
C MET A 4 20.16 8.62 4.05
N GLN A 5 21.38 8.24 4.44
CA GLN A 5 22.39 7.76 3.51
C GLN A 5 21.96 6.47 2.84
N GLU A 6 21.41 5.52 3.61
CA GLU A 6 20.90 4.25 3.09
C GLU A 6 19.81 4.47 2.03
N GLU A 7 18.86 5.37 2.29
CA GLU A 7 17.81 5.73 1.32
C GLU A 7 18.40 6.44 0.08
N PHE A 8 19.29 7.42 0.28
CA PHE A 8 19.93 8.16 -0.82
C PHE A 8 20.71 7.21 -1.73
N ASP A 9 21.48 6.29 -1.16
CA ASP A 9 22.22 5.28 -1.93
C ASP A 9 21.28 4.35 -2.71
N ALA A 10 20.12 4.02 -2.13
CA ALA A 10 19.09 3.24 -2.83
C ALA A 10 18.50 4.01 -4.02
N LEU A 11 18.24 5.30 -3.87
CA LEU A 11 17.77 6.17 -4.95
C LEU A 11 18.79 6.26 -6.09
N LEU A 12 20.08 6.38 -5.78
CA LEU A 12 21.14 6.40 -6.79
C LEU A 12 21.30 5.04 -7.49
N ARG A 13 21.33 3.94 -6.76
CA ARG A 13 21.40 2.57 -7.34
C ARG A 13 20.26 2.30 -8.32
N ASN A 14 19.06 2.81 -8.02
CA ASN A 14 17.89 2.69 -8.89
C ASN A 14 17.90 3.69 -10.06
N ARG A 15 18.92 4.56 -10.15
CA ARG A 15 18.99 5.62 -11.18
C ARG A 15 17.68 6.41 -11.23
N THR A 16 17.22 6.86 -10.06
CA THR A 16 15.91 7.49 -9.89
C THR A 16 15.80 8.81 -10.65
N TRP A 17 16.91 9.52 -10.83
CA TRP A 17 16.97 10.78 -11.55
C TRP A 17 18.32 11.00 -12.26
N GLN A 18 18.33 12.02 -13.09
CA GLN A 18 19.54 12.64 -13.64
C GLN A 18 19.61 14.08 -13.16
N LEU A 19 20.83 14.57 -12.83
CA LEU A 19 21.04 15.99 -12.54
C LEU A 19 21.12 16.77 -13.86
N VAL A 20 20.25 17.77 -13.99
CA VAL A 20 20.17 18.62 -15.18
C VAL A 20 20.17 20.10 -14.77
N PRO A 21 20.66 20.99 -15.62
CA PRO A 21 20.53 22.44 -15.40
C PRO A 21 19.05 22.79 -15.20
N ARG A 22 18.76 23.67 -14.24
CA ARG A 22 17.39 24.07 -13.94
C ARG A 22 16.71 24.73 -15.15
N PRO A 23 15.63 24.15 -15.74
CA PRO A 23 14.94 24.79 -16.85
C PRO A 23 14.19 26.05 -16.38
N ARG A 24 14.21 27.11 -17.17
CA ARG A 24 13.67 28.43 -16.77
C ARG A 24 12.20 28.46 -16.40
N HIS A 25 11.36 27.58 -17.00
CA HIS A 25 9.90 27.56 -16.82
C HIS A 25 9.37 26.26 -16.19
N ALA A 26 10.28 25.35 -15.79
CA ALA A 26 9.87 24.09 -15.19
C ALA A 26 9.33 24.29 -13.77
N ASN A 27 8.28 23.53 -13.45
CA ASN A 27 7.81 23.38 -12.08
C ASN A 27 8.80 22.47 -11.32
N VAL A 28 9.64 23.04 -10.47
CA VAL A 28 10.60 22.27 -9.66
C VAL A 28 10.00 22.01 -8.30
N ILE A 29 9.62 20.76 -8.07
CA ILE A 29 8.91 20.34 -6.87
C ILE A 29 9.92 20.13 -5.73
N THR A 30 9.52 20.47 -4.50
CA THR A 30 10.34 20.21 -3.32
C THR A 30 10.06 18.83 -2.74
N GLY A 31 11.02 18.28 -1.99
CA GLY A 31 10.84 17.08 -1.19
C GLY A 31 11.07 17.33 0.28
N LYS A 32 10.85 16.32 1.08
CA LYS A 32 11.17 16.31 2.51
C LYS A 32 11.58 14.91 2.96
N TRP A 33 12.43 14.84 3.97
CA TRP A 33 12.71 13.59 4.67
C TRP A 33 11.57 13.27 5.62
N VAL A 34 11.09 12.03 5.55
CA VAL A 34 10.12 11.47 6.48
C VAL A 34 10.81 10.36 7.26
N PHE A 35 10.83 10.49 8.59
CA PHE A 35 11.47 9.54 9.49
C PHE A 35 10.42 8.66 10.16
N LYS A 36 10.71 7.36 10.26
CA LYS A 36 9.88 6.39 10.96
C LYS A 36 10.75 5.49 11.83
N HIS A 37 10.26 5.16 13.01
CA HIS A 37 10.79 4.09 13.84
C HIS A 37 10.18 2.77 13.40
N LYS A 38 11.00 1.76 13.18
CA LYS A 38 10.54 0.38 13.04
C LYS A 38 10.77 -0.31 14.36
N LEU A 39 9.71 -0.87 14.93
CA LEU A 39 9.73 -1.59 16.18
C LEU A 39 9.67 -3.09 15.91
N ARG A 40 10.31 -3.88 16.77
CA ARG A 40 10.17 -5.32 16.85
C ARG A 40 8.82 -5.70 17.49
N PRO A 41 8.40 -6.97 17.40
CA PRO A 41 7.15 -7.42 18.04
C PRO A 41 7.09 -7.18 19.56
N ASP A 42 8.26 -7.14 20.23
CA ASP A 42 8.41 -6.85 21.65
C ASP A 42 8.35 -5.35 22.01
N GLY A 43 8.14 -4.46 21.00
CA GLY A 43 8.08 -3.02 21.17
C GLY A 43 9.45 -2.33 21.21
N THR A 44 10.55 -3.05 21.17
CA THR A 44 11.90 -2.46 21.12
C THR A 44 12.20 -1.90 19.72
N LEU A 45 13.06 -0.88 19.66
CA LEU A 45 13.48 -0.28 18.41
C LEU A 45 14.27 -1.30 17.57
N ASP A 46 13.77 -1.58 16.35
CA ASP A 46 14.52 -2.36 15.37
C ASP A 46 15.49 -1.45 14.61
N ARG A 47 14.98 -0.42 13.94
CA ARG A 47 15.77 0.53 13.16
C ARG A 47 15.05 1.83 12.90
N TYR A 48 15.82 2.86 12.57
CA TYR A 48 15.29 4.08 11.97
C TYR A 48 15.16 3.89 10.46
N LYS A 49 14.06 4.36 9.88
CA LYS A 49 13.84 4.44 8.43
C LYS A 49 13.68 5.90 8.04
N ALA A 50 14.42 6.35 7.03
CA ALA A 50 14.21 7.62 6.37
C ALA A 50 13.69 7.37 4.96
N CYS A 51 12.76 8.20 4.49
CA CYS A 51 12.30 8.18 3.11
C CYS A 51 12.31 9.60 2.55
N TRP A 52 12.86 9.79 1.35
CA TRP A 52 12.74 11.02 0.61
C TRP A 52 11.38 11.08 -0.08
N VAL A 53 10.52 12.00 0.34
CA VAL A 53 9.13 12.11 -0.11
C VAL A 53 8.92 13.43 -0.83
N ILE A 54 8.48 13.35 -2.09
CA ILE A 54 8.17 14.52 -2.90
C ILE A 54 6.84 15.15 -2.45
N ARG A 55 6.79 16.48 -2.45
CA ARG A 55 5.55 17.21 -2.13
C ARG A 55 4.63 17.27 -3.35
N GLY A 56 4.01 16.14 -3.67
CA GLY A 56 3.17 15.99 -4.88
C GLY A 56 1.98 16.94 -4.97
N PHE A 57 1.56 17.55 -3.85
CA PHE A 57 0.54 18.59 -3.87
C PHE A 57 0.98 19.87 -4.63
N LEU A 58 2.28 20.03 -4.90
CA LEU A 58 2.84 21.10 -5.74
C LEU A 58 2.82 20.75 -7.23
N GLN A 59 2.49 19.52 -7.60
CA GLN A 59 2.38 19.09 -9.00
C GLN A 59 1.18 19.73 -9.69
N ARG A 60 1.37 20.11 -10.95
CA ARG A 60 0.36 20.72 -11.83
C ARG A 60 -0.20 19.67 -12.77
N ALA A 61 -1.53 19.53 -12.78
CA ALA A 61 -2.22 18.63 -13.71
C ALA A 61 -1.98 19.07 -15.17
N GLY A 62 -1.80 18.10 -16.06
CA GLY A 62 -1.51 18.34 -17.49
C GLY A 62 -0.06 18.77 -17.79
N ILE A 63 0.78 18.96 -16.76
CA ILE A 63 2.21 19.32 -16.90
C ILE A 63 3.07 18.25 -16.23
N ASP A 64 2.94 18.09 -14.90
CA ASP A 64 3.77 17.19 -14.10
C ASP A 64 3.14 15.77 -13.98
N PHE A 65 1.86 15.64 -14.26
CA PHE A 65 1.12 14.38 -14.30
C PHE A 65 -0.16 14.52 -15.12
N THR A 66 -0.60 13.41 -15.70
CA THR A 66 -1.88 13.30 -16.39
C THR A 66 -2.84 12.45 -15.56
N ASP A 67 -2.65 11.14 -15.58
CA ASP A 67 -3.46 10.16 -14.88
C ASP A 67 -2.77 9.68 -13.59
N THR A 68 -3.55 9.55 -12.53
CA THR A 68 -3.04 9.11 -11.21
C THR A 68 -3.70 7.85 -10.69
N PHE A 69 -4.78 7.41 -11.34
CA PHE A 69 -5.55 6.27 -10.86
C PHE A 69 -4.72 4.97 -10.93
N ALA A 70 -4.66 4.27 -9.82
CA ALA A 70 -4.17 2.89 -9.72
C ALA A 70 -5.29 2.02 -9.11
N PRO A 71 -5.52 0.82 -9.64
CA PRO A 71 -6.50 -0.10 -9.06
C PRO A 71 -6.10 -0.48 -7.64
N VAL A 72 -7.10 -0.67 -6.80
CA VAL A 72 -6.95 -1.18 -5.42
C VAL A 72 -7.87 -2.38 -5.26
N VAL A 73 -7.34 -3.49 -4.74
CA VAL A 73 -8.09 -4.73 -4.58
C VAL A 73 -9.31 -4.54 -3.67
N LYS A 74 -10.44 -5.04 -4.13
CA LYS A 74 -11.72 -4.94 -3.42
C LYS A 74 -11.79 -5.98 -2.28
N PRO A 75 -12.39 -5.64 -1.12
CA PRO A 75 -12.57 -6.60 -0.01
C PRO A 75 -13.29 -7.90 -0.43
N GLY A 76 -14.29 -7.79 -1.32
CA GLY A 76 -14.98 -8.95 -1.88
C GLY A 76 -14.06 -9.88 -2.66
N THR A 77 -13.15 -9.33 -3.47
CA THR A 77 -12.15 -10.08 -4.24
C THR A 77 -11.21 -10.86 -3.30
N ILE A 78 -10.71 -10.21 -2.24
CA ILE A 78 -9.84 -10.86 -1.24
C ILE A 78 -10.54 -12.06 -0.63
N ARG A 79 -11.78 -11.89 -0.13
CA ARG A 79 -12.57 -12.98 0.47
C ARG A 79 -12.80 -14.12 -0.51
N THR A 80 -13.15 -13.81 -1.76
CA THR A 80 -13.41 -14.82 -2.80
C THR A 80 -12.16 -15.65 -3.08
N ILE A 81 -11.00 -15.02 -3.25
CA ILE A 81 -9.75 -15.74 -3.54
C ILE A 81 -9.30 -16.57 -2.34
N LEU A 82 -9.40 -16.04 -1.12
CA LEU A 82 -9.10 -16.81 0.09
C LEU A 82 -10.05 -18.01 0.26
N HIS A 83 -11.35 -17.83 -0.05
CA HIS A 83 -12.32 -18.94 -0.02
C HIS A 83 -11.96 -20.02 -1.04
N ILE A 84 -11.63 -19.66 -2.29
CA ILE A 84 -11.19 -20.61 -3.30
C ILE A 84 -9.92 -21.34 -2.86
N ALA A 85 -8.93 -20.64 -2.33
CA ALA A 85 -7.70 -21.24 -1.85
C ALA A 85 -7.94 -22.26 -0.74
N VAL A 86 -8.81 -21.94 0.25
CA VAL A 86 -9.21 -22.87 1.32
C VAL A 86 -9.94 -24.08 0.77
N SER A 87 -11.00 -23.87 -0.02
CA SER A 87 -11.84 -24.95 -0.55
C SER A 87 -11.09 -25.93 -1.43
N ARG A 88 -9.98 -25.49 -2.01
CA ARG A 88 -9.09 -26.31 -2.86
C ARG A 88 -7.82 -26.76 -2.18
N GLY A 89 -7.62 -26.42 -0.92
CA GLY A 89 -6.40 -26.77 -0.17
C GLY A 89 -5.12 -26.11 -0.73
N TRP A 90 -5.25 -24.98 -1.44
CA TRP A 90 -4.12 -24.31 -2.07
C TRP A 90 -3.27 -23.54 -1.06
N PRO A 91 -1.93 -23.52 -1.20
CA PRO A 91 -1.08 -22.66 -0.40
C PRO A 91 -1.31 -21.19 -0.75
N VAL A 92 -1.23 -20.32 0.26
CA VAL A 92 -1.36 -18.87 0.12
C VAL A 92 -0.15 -18.21 0.76
N HIS A 93 0.60 -17.45 -0.01
CA HIS A 93 1.78 -16.71 0.45
C HIS A 93 1.54 -15.21 0.40
N GLN A 94 2.19 -14.53 1.32
CA GLN A 94 2.27 -13.08 1.37
C GLN A 94 3.66 -12.62 0.99
N MET A 95 3.75 -11.57 0.20
CA MET A 95 5.00 -10.95 -0.22
C MET A 95 4.92 -9.44 -0.09
N ASP A 96 6.05 -8.79 0.14
CA ASP A 96 6.22 -7.34 0.24
C ASP A 96 7.24 -6.86 -0.79
N VAL A 97 6.91 -5.83 -1.55
CA VAL A 97 7.82 -5.25 -2.55
C VAL A 97 8.57 -4.08 -1.94
N SER A 98 9.87 -4.27 -1.77
CA SER A 98 10.71 -3.18 -1.24
C SER A 98 10.79 -2.03 -2.23
N ASN A 99 10.48 -0.82 -1.75
CA ASN A 99 10.54 0.41 -2.54
C ASN A 99 9.75 0.33 -3.87
N ALA A 100 8.53 -0.22 -3.83
CA ALA A 100 7.68 -0.51 -4.98
C ALA A 100 7.62 0.66 -5.99
N PHE A 101 7.47 1.89 -5.54
CA PHE A 101 7.38 3.06 -6.43
C PHE A 101 8.65 3.30 -7.24
N LEU A 102 9.84 2.96 -6.73
CA LEU A 102 11.10 3.12 -7.47
C LEU A 102 11.23 2.20 -8.70
N HIS A 103 10.38 1.18 -8.80
CA HIS A 103 10.30 0.33 -9.98
C HIS A 103 9.43 0.94 -11.09
N GLY A 104 8.54 1.91 -10.77
CA GLY A 104 7.68 2.58 -11.75
C GLY A 104 8.47 3.56 -12.62
N HIS A 105 8.23 3.54 -13.93
CA HIS A 105 8.77 4.52 -14.86
C HIS A 105 7.85 5.73 -14.95
N LEU A 106 8.43 6.91 -15.10
CA LEU A 106 7.69 8.13 -15.38
C LEU A 106 7.76 8.43 -16.87
N GLU A 107 6.62 8.73 -17.47
CA GLU A 107 6.51 9.19 -18.87
C GLU A 107 6.59 10.71 -18.93
N GLU A 108 6.16 11.40 -17.88
CA GLU A 108 6.18 12.85 -17.77
C GLU A 108 7.55 13.37 -17.29
N GLN A 109 7.89 14.57 -17.73
CA GLN A 109 9.07 15.27 -17.25
C GLN A 109 8.81 15.93 -15.89
N VAL A 110 9.20 15.27 -14.82
CA VAL A 110 9.04 15.77 -13.46
C VAL A 110 10.39 16.22 -12.92
N PHE A 111 10.49 17.48 -12.49
CA PHE A 111 11.68 18.05 -11.89
C PHE A 111 11.50 18.22 -10.40
N CYS A 112 12.50 17.82 -9.61
CA CYS A 112 12.51 18.10 -8.19
C CYS A 112 13.86 18.64 -7.72
N GLN A 113 13.86 19.29 -6.56
CA GLN A 113 15.10 19.72 -5.91
C GLN A 113 15.92 18.51 -5.47
N GLN A 114 17.23 18.64 -5.45
CA GLN A 114 18.11 17.65 -4.85
C GLN A 114 17.75 17.43 -3.38
N PRO A 115 17.87 16.19 -2.86
CA PRO A 115 17.56 15.90 -1.47
C PRO A 115 18.38 16.76 -0.50
N THR A 116 17.68 17.38 0.46
CA THR A 116 18.32 18.24 1.47
C THR A 116 19.38 17.44 2.25
N GLY A 117 20.59 17.97 2.31
CA GLY A 117 21.76 17.33 2.92
C GLY A 117 22.56 16.44 1.96
N PHE A 118 22.13 16.31 0.70
CA PHE A 118 22.79 15.53 -0.36
C PHE A 118 22.86 16.30 -1.69
N VAL A 119 22.96 17.60 -1.60
CA VAL A 119 23.19 18.44 -2.78
C VAL A 119 24.60 18.19 -3.31
N ASP A 120 24.73 17.90 -4.61
CA ASP A 120 26.03 17.70 -5.26
C ASP A 120 26.84 19.02 -5.23
N PRO A 121 28.01 19.05 -4.58
CA PRO A 121 28.84 20.27 -4.50
C PRO A 121 29.34 20.78 -5.84
N ALA A 122 29.47 19.88 -6.83
CA ALA A 122 29.89 20.27 -8.19
C ALA A 122 28.75 20.86 -9.04
N LEU A 123 27.49 20.53 -8.68
CA LEU A 123 26.28 20.87 -9.42
C LEU A 123 25.18 21.44 -8.50
N PRO A 124 25.48 22.47 -7.66
CA PRO A 124 24.56 22.95 -6.62
C PRO A 124 23.25 23.53 -7.18
N ASP A 125 23.29 24.12 -8.38
CA ASP A 125 22.13 24.74 -9.03
C ASP A 125 21.35 23.77 -9.93
N HIS A 126 21.80 22.50 -10.06
CA HIS A 126 21.10 21.49 -10.84
C HIS A 126 19.90 20.93 -10.08
N VAL A 127 18.94 20.45 -10.84
CA VAL A 127 17.74 19.81 -10.33
C VAL A 127 17.69 18.35 -10.78
N CYS A 128 16.95 17.52 -10.06
CA CYS A 128 16.71 16.13 -10.41
C CYS A 128 15.60 16.05 -11.46
N LEU A 129 15.89 15.57 -12.66
CA LEU A 129 14.90 15.11 -13.63
C LEU A 129 14.60 13.65 -13.31
N LEU A 130 13.39 13.37 -12.84
CA LEU A 130 12.98 12.03 -12.41
C LEU A 130 12.77 11.09 -13.61
N SER A 131 13.41 9.94 -13.60
CA SER A 131 13.17 8.83 -14.53
C SER A 131 12.33 7.70 -13.90
N ARG A 132 12.29 7.66 -12.58
CA ARG A 132 11.52 6.71 -11.79
C ARG A 132 10.55 7.44 -10.87
N SER A 133 9.44 6.78 -10.55
CA SER A 133 8.50 7.34 -9.60
C SER A 133 9.05 7.33 -8.18
N LEU A 134 8.60 8.27 -7.36
CA LEU A 134 9.01 8.47 -5.99
C LEU A 134 7.79 8.57 -5.07
N TYR A 135 8.02 8.26 -3.79
CA TYR A 135 7.02 8.51 -2.75
C TYR A 135 6.56 9.97 -2.77
N GLY A 136 5.25 10.16 -2.72
CA GLY A 136 4.61 11.46 -2.68
C GLY A 136 4.21 12.05 -4.04
N LEU A 137 4.67 11.49 -5.17
CA LEU A 137 4.16 11.85 -6.49
C LEU A 137 2.72 11.34 -6.65
N LYS A 138 1.87 12.12 -7.29
CA LYS A 138 0.46 11.78 -7.52
C LYS A 138 0.29 10.53 -8.38
N GLN A 139 1.15 10.33 -9.39
CA GLN A 139 1.12 9.18 -10.30
C GLN A 139 1.96 7.99 -9.85
N ALA A 140 2.60 8.03 -8.66
CA ALA A 140 3.52 6.96 -8.24
C ALA A 140 2.88 5.57 -8.21
N SER A 141 1.67 5.47 -7.63
CA SER A 141 0.94 4.20 -7.56
C SER A 141 0.57 3.67 -8.95
N ARG A 142 0.20 4.55 -9.89
CA ARG A 142 -0.12 4.18 -11.27
C ARG A 142 1.12 3.69 -12.02
N ALA A 143 2.24 4.40 -11.94
CA ALA A 143 3.49 4.00 -12.58
C ALA A 143 3.99 2.64 -12.08
N TRP A 144 3.88 2.38 -10.79
CA TRP A 144 4.19 1.08 -10.20
C TRP A 144 3.23 0.00 -10.71
N TYR A 145 1.91 0.25 -10.64
CA TYR A 145 0.90 -0.70 -11.12
C TYR A 145 1.14 -1.09 -12.58
N GLN A 146 1.39 -0.13 -13.47
CA GLN A 146 1.68 -0.39 -14.88
C GLN A 146 2.92 -1.28 -15.05
N ARG A 147 3.97 -1.01 -14.27
CA ARG A 147 5.23 -1.77 -14.32
C ARG A 147 5.06 -3.23 -13.91
N ILE A 148 4.39 -3.48 -12.77
CA ILE A 148 4.17 -4.85 -12.31
C ILE A 148 3.15 -5.58 -13.17
N ALA A 149 2.08 -4.92 -13.62
CA ALA A 149 1.07 -5.50 -14.51
C ALA A 149 1.68 -5.95 -15.83
N ALA A 150 2.54 -5.13 -16.44
CA ALA A 150 3.25 -5.49 -17.67
C ALA A 150 4.11 -6.75 -17.48
N PHE A 151 4.83 -6.86 -16.36
CA PHE A 151 5.62 -8.04 -16.04
C PHE A 151 4.73 -9.27 -15.79
N LEU A 152 3.65 -9.12 -15.03
CA LEU A 152 2.70 -10.22 -14.79
C LEU A 152 2.08 -10.74 -16.10
N HIS A 153 1.77 -9.86 -17.05
CA HIS A 153 1.28 -10.25 -18.37
C HIS A 153 2.33 -11.06 -19.16
N GLN A 154 3.62 -10.68 -19.08
CA GLN A 154 4.72 -11.45 -19.68
C GLN A 154 4.88 -12.82 -19.03
N LEU A 155 4.56 -12.97 -17.73
CA LEU A 155 4.54 -14.24 -17.03
C LEU A 155 3.34 -15.14 -17.40
N GLY A 156 2.34 -14.61 -18.13
CA GLY A 156 1.13 -15.31 -18.52
C GLY A 156 -0.10 -15.05 -17.65
N PHE A 157 0.00 -14.14 -16.69
CA PHE A 157 -1.18 -13.66 -15.95
C PHE A 157 -2.04 -12.74 -16.82
N ARG A 158 -3.33 -12.67 -16.49
CA ARG A 158 -4.28 -11.71 -17.06
C ARG A 158 -4.99 -10.98 -15.93
N SER A 159 -5.12 -9.66 -16.02
CA SER A 159 -5.95 -8.88 -15.10
C SER A 159 -7.43 -9.14 -15.38
N THR A 160 -8.26 -9.06 -14.33
CA THR A 160 -9.71 -9.30 -14.47
C THR A 160 -10.47 -8.00 -14.70
N CYS A 161 -11.59 -8.08 -15.42
CA CYS A 161 -12.47 -6.92 -15.66
C CYS A 161 -13.19 -6.45 -14.38
N SER A 162 -13.49 -7.37 -13.47
CA SER A 162 -14.20 -7.05 -12.21
C SER A 162 -13.34 -6.35 -11.18
N ASP A 163 -12.04 -6.67 -11.18
CA ASP A 163 -11.04 -6.08 -10.29
C ASP A 163 -9.66 -6.15 -10.95
N ALA A 164 -9.18 -5.02 -11.45
CA ALA A 164 -7.91 -4.97 -12.16
C ALA A 164 -6.68 -5.28 -11.27
N SER A 165 -6.84 -5.28 -9.94
CA SER A 165 -5.81 -5.70 -8.98
C SER A 165 -5.77 -7.22 -8.76
N LEU A 166 -6.70 -7.97 -9.36
CA LEU A 166 -6.68 -9.43 -9.41
C LEU A 166 -6.09 -9.90 -10.73
N PHE A 167 -5.00 -10.63 -10.66
CA PHE A 167 -4.36 -11.27 -11.81
C PHE A 167 -4.56 -12.78 -11.74
N VAL A 168 -4.96 -13.38 -12.84
CA VAL A 168 -5.24 -14.81 -13.00
C VAL A 168 -4.23 -15.42 -13.96
N TYR A 169 -3.54 -16.44 -13.49
CA TYR A 169 -2.71 -17.32 -14.30
C TYR A 169 -3.46 -18.62 -14.55
N HIS A 170 -3.56 -19.02 -15.81
CA HIS A 170 -4.18 -20.28 -16.18
C HIS A 170 -3.51 -20.83 -17.45
N GLN A 171 -2.78 -21.93 -17.29
CA GLN A 171 -2.11 -22.63 -18.40
C GLN A 171 -2.25 -24.16 -18.19
N GLY A 172 -3.06 -24.80 -19.06
CA GLY A 172 -3.40 -26.21 -18.91
C GLY A 172 -4.11 -26.50 -17.59
N SER A 173 -3.51 -27.33 -16.74
CA SER A 173 -4.02 -27.63 -15.38
C SER A 173 -3.58 -26.62 -14.33
N ASP A 174 -2.60 -25.79 -14.64
CA ASP A 174 -1.98 -24.87 -13.71
C ASP A 174 -2.81 -23.59 -13.55
N THR A 175 -3.16 -23.28 -12.32
CA THR A 175 -3.94 -22.09 -11.97
C THR A 175 -3.32 -21.39 -10.77
N ALA A 176 -3.17 -20.07 -10.87
CA ALA A 176 -2.76 -19.23 -9.76
C ALA A 176 -3.52 -17.90 -9.77
N TYR A 177 -3.68 -17.30 -8.59
CA TYR A 177 -4.24 -15.97 -8.40
C TYR A 177 -3.26 -15.09 -7.66
N LEU A 178 -3.07 -13.86 -8.14
CA LEU A 178 -2.27 -12.84 -7.51
C LEU A 178 -3.15 -11.62 -7.22
N LEU A 179 -3.19 -11.21 -5.96
CA LEU A 179 -3.82 -9.98 -5.51
C LEU A 179 -2.73 -8.94 -5.25
N LEU A 180 -2.88 -7.78 -5.86
CA LEU A 180 -1.96 -6.66 -5.73
C LEU A 180 -2.59 -5.52 -4.93
N TYR A 181 -1.94 -5.12 -3.83
CA TYR A 181 -2.29 -3.91 -3.10
C TYR A 181 -1.03 -3.06 -2.88
N VAL A 182 -0.73 -2.20 -3.82
CA VAL A 182 0.47 -1.36 -3.88
C VAL A 182 1.74 -2.23 -3.76
N ASP A 183 2.38 -2.27 -2.59
CA ASP A 183 3.59 -3.05 -2.26
C ASP A 183 3.27 -4.43 -1.67
N ASP A 184 2.06 -4.66 -1.20
CA ASP A 184 1.62 -5.94 -0.67
C ASP A 184 1.05 -6.85 -1.76
N ILE A 185 1.52 -8.11 -1.79
CA ILE A 185 1.07 -9.14 -2.73
C ILE A 185 0.61 -10.38 -1.97
N ILE A 186 -0.55 -10.91 -2.36
CA ILE A 186 -0.97 -12.27 -2.01
C ILE A 186 -0.90 -13.12 -3.29
N LEU A 187 -0.21 -14.26 -3.21
CA LEU A 187 -0.14 -15.25 -4.27
C LEU A 187 -0.64 -16.59 -3.77
N THR A 188 -1.56 -17.21 -4.51
CA THR A 188 -2.02 -18.57 -4.30
C THR A 188 -1.96 -19.36 -5.60
N ALA A 189 -1.66 -20.64 -5.53
CA ALA A 189 -1.55 -21.51 -6.70
C ALA A 189 -2.06 -22.91 -6.40
N CYS A 190 -2.46 -23.63 -7.46
CA CYS A 190 -2.98 -25.00 -7.35
C CYS A 190 -1.96 -26.00 -6.81
N THR A 191 -0.66 -25.72 -6.91
CA THR A 191 0.42 -26.54 -6.35
C THR A 191 1.49 -25.68 -5.70
N ALA A 192 2.19 -26.23 -4.69
CA ALA A 192 3.32 -25.57 -4.05
C ALA A 192 4.50 -25.34 -5.02
N SER A 193 4.66 -26.23 -6.00
CA SER A 193 5.69 -26.09 -7.04
C SER A 193 5.45 -24.86 -7.90
N LEU A 194 4.24 -24.68 -8.42
CA LEU A 194 3.87 -23.50 -9.21
C LEU A 194 4.00 -22.21 -8.40
N LEU A 195 3.54 -22.22 -7.15
CA LEU A 195 3.69 -21.08 -6.25
C LEU A 195 5.18 -20.68 -6.10
N SER A 196 6.05 -21.66 -5.85
CA SER A 196 7.49 -21.44 -5.70
C SER A 196 8.13 -20.91 -6.97
N GLN A 197 7.77 -21.44 -8.14
CA GLN A 197 8.27 -20.98 -9.45
C GLN A 197 7.86 -19.53 -9.74
N LEU A 198 6.58 -19.18 -9.53
CA LEU A 198 6.09 -17.83 -9.75
C LEU A 198 6.75 -16.84 -8.77
N THR A 199 6.88 -17.22 -7.49
CA THR A 199 7.60 -16.43 -6.49
C THR A 199 9.06 -16.18 -6.87
N ALA A 200 9.77 -17.20 -7.34
CA ALA A 200 11.15 -17.07 -7.78
C ALA A 200 11.30 -16.09 -8.96
N ARG A 201 10.40 -16.15 -9.94
CA ARG A 201 10.39 -15.22 -11.09
C ARG A 201 10.09 -13.78 -10.68
N LEU A 202 9.14 -13.59 -9.78
CA LEU A 202 8.82 -12.26 -9.22
C LEU A 202 10.02 -11.68 -8.45
N ARG A 203 10.71 -12.50 -7.65
CA ARG A 203 11.91 -12.09 -6.90
C ARG A 203 13.13 -11.79 -7.78
N ALA A 204 13.23 -12.42 -8.94
CA ALA A 204 14.29 -12.13 -9.91
C ALA A 204 14.13 -10.77 -10.57
N GLU A 205 12.88 -10.27 -10.70
CA GLU A 205 12.57 -9.00 -11.36
C GLU A 205 12.46 -7.83 -10.38
N PHE A 206 11.89 -8.07 -9.21
CA PHE A 206 11.62 -7.05 -8.19
C PHE A 206 12.29 -7.40 -6.86
N ALA A 207 12.62 -6.39 -6.06
CA ALA A 207 13.15 -6.56 -4.71
C ALA A 207 12.02 -7.05 -3.75
N ILE A 208 11.56 -8.29 -3.96
CA ILE A 208 10.46 -8.89 -3.20
C ILE A 208 10.98 -9.68 -2.00
N LYS A 209 10.40 -9.40 -0.84
CA LYS A 209 10.54 -10.18 0.38
C LYS A 209 9.35 -11.15 0.47
N ASP A 210 9.63 -12.44 0.44
CA ASP A 210 8.64 -13.47 0.77
C ASP A 210 8.45 -13.52 2.28
N LEU A 211 7.22 -13.28 2.72
CA LEU A 211 6.83 -13.31 4.13
C LEU A 211 6.28 -14.69 4.55
N GLY A 212 6.29 -15.66 3.62
CA GLY A 212 5.80 -17.01 3.84
C GLY A 212 4.27 -17.12 3.80
N PRO A 213 3.69 -18.09 4.51
CA PRO A 213 2.25 -18.29 4.56
C PRO A 213 1.53 -17.05 5.05
N LEU A 214 0.38 -16.74 4.43
CA LEU A 214 -0.44 -15.58 4.78
C LEU A 214 -0.81 -15.59 6.27
N HIS A 215 -0.46 -14.51 6.98
CA HIS A 215 -0.74 -14.34 8.40
C HIS A 215 -1.24 -12.93 8.77
N TYR A 216 -0.90 -11.91 7.97
CA TYR A 216 -1.33 -10.52 8.21
C TYR A 216 -1.41 -9.76 6.90
N PHE A 217 -2.58 -9.24 6.54
CA PHE A 217 -2.75 -8.50 5.29
C PHE A 217 -3.67 -7.30 5.49
N LEU A 218 -3.15 -6.11 5.19
CA LEU A 218 -3.91 -4.85 5.27
C LEU A 218 -4.59 -4.62 6.62
N GLY A 219 -3.91 -4.86 7.72
CA GLY A 219 -4.51 -4.68 9.04
C GLY A 219 -5.47 -5.80 9.47
N VAL A 220 -5.58 -6.86 8.66
CA VAL A 220 -6.34 -8.08 8.99
C VAL A 220 -5.37 -9.19 9.38
N GLU A 221 -5.53 -9.72 10.57
CA GLU A 221 -4.86 -10.91 11.05
C GLU A 221 -5.54 -12.15 10.47
N VAL A 222 -4.76 -13.09 9.95
CA VAL A 222 -5.24 -14.29 9.28
C VAL A 222 -4.75 -15.52 10.03
N VAL A 223 -5.66 -16.18 10.72
CA VAL A 223 -5.37 -17.42 11.45
C VAL A 223 -5.84 -18.60 10.62
N ARG A 224 -4.91 -19.46 10.21
CA ARG A 224 -5.25 -20.70 9.49
C ARG A 224 -5.80 -21.73 10.48
N ARG A 225 -6.96 -22.28 10.16
CA ARG A 225 -7.62 -23.36 10.89
C ARG A 225 -7.79 -24.59 9.98
N PRO A 226 -8.07 -25.78 10.52
CA PRO A 226 -8.33 -26.96 9.69
C PRO A 226 -9.49 -26.78 8.71
N ASP A 227 -10.50 -26.02 9.10
CA ASP A 227 -11.74 -25.73 8.37
C ASP A 227 -11.72 -24.42 7.58
N GLY A 228 -10.63 -23.63 7.66
CA GLY A 228 -10.58 -22.38 6.93
C GLY A 228 -9.58 -21.34 7.40
N PHE A 229 -9.88 -20.08 7.06
CA PHE A 229 -9.20 -18.92 7.60
C PHE A 229 -10.13 -18.15 8.54
N PHE A 230 -9.65 -17.88 9.74
CA PHE A 230 -10.29 -16.93 10.64
C PHE A 230 -9.63 -15.57 10.46
N LEU A 231 -10.43 -14.61 9.96
CA LEU A 231 -10.00 -13.23 9.72
C LEU A 231 -10.46 -12.37 10.90
N HIS A 232 -9.53 -11.65 11.52
CA HIS A 232 -9.85 -10.71 12.59
C HIS A 232 -8.97 -9.47 12.52
N GLN A 233 -9.38 -8.42 13.22
CA GLN A 233 -8.69 -7.14 13.28
C GLN A 233 -8.50 -6.72 14.74
N GLY A 234 -8.04 -7.64 15.60
CA GLY A 234 -7.89 -7.40 17.04
C GLY A 234 -6.96 -6.22 17.33
N LYS A 235 -5.77 -6.22 16.73
CA LYS A 235 -4.80 -5.12 16.85
C LYS A 235 -5.37 -3.79 16.33
N TYR A 236 -5.99 -3.81 15.16
CA TYR A 236 -6.58 -2.63 14.53
C TYR A 236 -7.70 -2.02 15.38
N ALA A 237 -8.56 -2.87 15.97
CA ALA A 237 -9.61 -2.42 16.88
C ALA A 237 -9.04 -1.80 18.16
N HIS A 238 -7.95 -2.38 18.70
CA HIS A 238 -7.27 -1.83 19.87
C HIS A 238 -6.67 -0.45 19.57
N GLU A 239 -5.95 -0.31 18.46
CA GLU A 239 -5.37 0.98 18.01
C GLU A 239 -6.45 2.04 17.77
N LEU A 240 -7.64 1.64 17.26
CA LEU A 240 -8.79 2.53 17.13
C LEU A 240 -9.30 3.03 18.48
N LEU A 241 -9.48 2.13 19.46
CA LEU A 241 -9.93 2.50 20.79
C LEU A 241 -8.92 3.40 21.52
N GLU A 242 -7.64 3.12 21.36
CA GLU A 242 -6.55 3.97 21.89
C GLU A 242 -6.62 5.37 21.28
N ARG A 243 -6.72 5.47 19.97
CA ARG A 243 -6.82 6.74 19.24
C ARG A 243 -8.08 7.54 19.59
N ALA A 244 -9.17 6.84 19.89
CA ALA A 244 -10.42 7.45 20.31
C ALA A 244 -10.43 7.82 21.82
N GLY A 245 -9.39 7.45 22.60
CA GLY A 245 -9.35 7.61 24.06
C GLY A 245 -10.34 6.71 24.80
N MET A 246 -10.72 5.57 24.20
CA MET A 246 -11.82 4.70 24.67
C MET A 246 -11.34 3.29 25.10
N LEU A 247 -10.05 3.09 25.40
CA LEU A 247 -9.52 1.78 25.82
C LEU A 247 -10.23 1.19 27.03
N ASN A 248 -10.64 2.05 27.97
CA ASN A 248 -11.29 1.65 29.22
C ASN A 248 -12.81 1.89 29.22
N CYS A 249 -13.43 2.07 28.06
CA CYS A 249 -14.87 2.26 27.98
C CYS A 249 -15.63 0.97 28.32
N LYS A 250 -16.84 1.14 28.87
CA LYS A 250 -17.74 -0.03 29.07
C LYS A 250 -18.28 -0.50 27.71
N PRO A 251 -18.31 -1.79 27.44
CA PRO A 251 -18.89 -2.33 26.23
C PRO A 251 -20.39 -2.04 26.16
N ALA A 252 -20.88 -1.68 24.97
CA ALA A 252 -22.31 -1.60 24.70
C ALA A 252 -22.85 -2.97 24.28
N THR A 253 -24.10 -3.26 24.63
CA THR A 253 -24.76 -4.53 24.29
C THR A 253 -25.16 -4.60 22.82
N THR A 254 -25.43 -3.45 22.20
CA THR A 254 -25.81 -3.31 20.79
C THR A 254 -25.00 -2.19 20.11
N PRO A 255 -24.66 -2.33 18.83
CA PRO A 255 -23.92 -1.28 18.09
C PRO A 255 -24.67 0.04 17.94
N VAL A 256 -26.01 0.02 18.04
CA VAL A 256 -26.88 1.20 17.89
C VAL A 256 -27.92 1.19 19.00
N ASP A 257 -28.16 2.37 19.59
CA ASP A 257 -29.33 2.57 20.43
C ASP A 257 -30.59 2.72 19.55
N THR A 258 -31.51 1.74 19.65
CA THR A 258 -32.75 1.72 18.88
C THR A 258 -33.81 2.71 19.37
N LYS A 259 -33.61 3.32 20.55
CA LYS A 259 -34.56 4.25 21.18
C LYS A 259 -34.33 5.70 20.76
N VAL A 260 -33.10 6.03 20.39
CA VAL A 260 -32.72 7.41 19.97
C VAL A 260 -32.89 7.53 18.46
N LYS A 261 -33.77 8.39 18.01
CA LYS A 261 -33.87 8.78 16.60
C LYS A 261 -32.82 9.85 16.32
N LEU A 262 -31.85 9.51 15.45
CA LEU A 262 -30.90 10.48 14.94
C LEU A 262 -31.60 11.44 13.97
N SER A 263 -31.39 12.74 14.13
CA SER A 263 -31.92 13.81 13.26
C SER A 263 -30.74 14.45 12.52
N ALA A 264 -30.98 14.88 11.29
CA ALA A 264 -30.00 15.65 10.52
C ALA A 264 -29.86 17.11 11.02
N THR A 265 -30.80 17.58 11.83
CA THR A 265 -30.91 18.98 12.28
C THR A 265 -30.67 19.17 13.77
N ASP A 266 -30.68 18.10 14.57
CA ASP A 266 -30.49 18.17 16.01
C ASP A 266 -29.02 18.02 16.40
N GLY A 267 -28.60 18.77 17.41
CA GLY A 267 -27.26 18.73 17.96
C GLY A 267 -26.31 19.79 17.37
N SER A 268 -25.09 19.80 17.87
CA SER A 268 -24.03 20.68 17.40
C SER A 268 -23.06 19.93 16.51
N PRO A 269 -22.47 20.56 15.49
CA PRO A 269 -21.39 19.96 14.70
C PRO A 269 -20.24 19.50 15.59
N ALA A 270 -19.57 18.40 15.20
CA ALA A 270 -18.39 17.94 15.91
C ALA A 270 -17.32 19.04 15.99
N SER A 271 -16.77 19.28 17.16
CA SER A 271 -15.74 20.31 17.39
C SER A 271 -14.49 20.10 16.54
N ASP A 272 -14.11 18.85 16.28
CA ASP A 272 -13.05 18.45 15.36
C ASP A 272 -13.62 17.52 14.26
N ALA A 273 -14.02 18.13 13.15
CA ALA A 273 -14.55 17.40 12.00
C ALA A 273 -13.50 16.51 11.32
N ALA A 274 -12.21 16.81 11.43
CA ALA A 274 -11.14 15.99 10.86
C ALA A 274 -10.96 14.72 11.67
N PHE A 275 -10.93 14.83 12.98
CA PHE A 275 -10.88 13.70 13.90
C PHE A 275 -12.12 12.81 13.75
N TYR A 276 -13.32 13.38 13.72
CA TYR A 276 -14.56 12.65 13.50
C TYR A 276 -14.50 11.81 12.22
N ARG A 277 -14.22 12.44 11.07
CA ARG A 277 -14.08 11.70 9.78
C ARG A 277 -13.02 10.63 9.83
N SER A 278 -11.94 10.86 10.55
CA SER A 278 -10.87 9.89 10.73
C SER A 278 -11.34 8.65 11.49
N ILE A 279 -12.10 8.80 12.57
CA ILE A 279 -12.65 7.67 13.34
C ILE A 279 -13.70 6.92 12.52
N VAL A 280 -14.61 7.63 11.84
CA VAL A 280 -15.61 7.00 10.95
C VAL A 280 -14.92 6.16 9.86
N GLY A 281 -13.90 6.69 9.20
CA GLY A 281 -13.16 5.96 8.16
C GLY A 281 -12.49 4.69 8.69
N VAL A 282 -11.94 4.73 9.91
CA VAL A 282 -11.34 3.55 10.57
C VAL A 282 -12.42 2.53 10.93
N LEU A 283 -13.57 2.97 11.44
CA LEU A 283 -14.71 2.10 11.73
C LEU A 283 -15.26 1.43 10.47
N GLN A 284 -15.39 2.16 9.35
CA GLN A 284 -15.79 1.60 8.06
C GLN A 284 -14.87 0.46 7.63
N TYR A 285 -13.57 0.60 7.81
CA TYR A 285 -12.63 -0.48 7.49
C TYR A 285 -12.76 -1.68 8.44
N LEU A 286 -13.06 -1.45 9.72
CA LEU A 286 -13.29 -2.51 10.72
C LEU A 286 -14.50 -3.41 10.35
N THR A 287 -15.49 -2.89 9.61
CA THR A 287 -16.64 -3.68 9.15
C THR A 287 -16.25 -4.85 8.23
N LEU A 288 -15.04 -4.86 7.70
CA LEU A 288 -14.51 -5.98 6.91
C LEU A 288 -14.55 -7.31 7.70
N THR A 289 -14.22 -7.28 8.99
CA THR A 289 -14.24 -8.45 9.88
C THR A 289 -15.35 -8.38 10.93
N ARG A 290 -15.98 -7.23 11.10
CA ARG A 290 -17.07 -6.96 12.08
C ARG A 290 -18.29 -6.38 11.34
N PRO A 291 -18.97 -7.19 10.51
CA PRO A 291 -20.12 -6.73 9.72
C PRO A 291 -21.30 -6.27 10.57
N GLU A 292 -21.40 -6.74 11.83
CA GLU A 292 -22.47 -6.37 12.76
C GLU A 292 -22.48 -4.89 13.14
N ILE A 293 -21.34 -4.18 13.01
CA ILE A 293 -21.29 -2.74 13.29
C ILE A 293 -21.59 -1.89 12.05
N GLN A 294 -21.79 -2.50 10.86
CA GLN A 294 -21.91 -1.76 9.60
C GLN A 294 -23.03 -0.73 9.61
N TYR A 295 -24.19 -1.08 10.17
CA TYR A 295 -25.33 -0.17 10.26
C TYR A 295 -25.05 1.05 11.16
N ALA A 296 -24.28 0.88 12.22
CA ALA A 296 -23.91 1.96 13.14
C ALA A 296 -22.88 2.93 12.55
N VAL A 297 -22.12 2.47 11.55
CA VAL A 297 -21.00 3.21 10.95
C VAL A 297 -21.43 4.00 9.71
N GLN A 298 -22.52 3.60 9.05
CA GLN A 298 -23.10 4.30 7.89
C GLN A 298 -23.89 5.53 8.30
#